data_c84f09ede666735db5d4affbc231cb91
#
_entry.id   c84f09ede666735db5d4affbc231cb91
#
_cell.length_a   1.000
_cell.length_b   1.000
_cell.length_c   1.000
_cell.angle_alpha   90.00
_cell.angle_beta   90.00
_cell.angle_gamma   90.00
#
_symmetry.space_group_name_H-M   'P 1'
#
loop_
_entity.id
_entity.type
_entity.pdbx_description
1 polymer ?
#
loop_
_entity_poly.entity_id
_entity_poly.type
_entity_poly.pdbx_seq_one_letter_code
_entity_poly.pdbx_strand_id
1 'polypeptide(L)'
;FYMKNEEQILECREKYPLRTSYAEFVKEYQIRDNTILYEAFGGCGMICNPYALFLYLLEKEEYQDYTHIWVLEDFEDNRKQIEKYEQYPNVRFVKYKSKEYCKELATVKYLVNNVSFPSYFLKREGQVLIDTWHGTPLKNMGFDIPGANISQGNTARNLLSADYIVSSGPYMTKTAYKDSYKMQNLYEGTVLEEGFPRNDKLFDSDRAEVIQELKDCGVDVKEDKKIILYAPTWRGEQYSRPDTDLQDVYKLINVMENSIDTNEYQIFVKLHQIVYHYMKENAMEPGDAQTKFIPATMDTNEILSVTDVLISDYSSIFYDFMLTGKTILFYVPDAENFEDYRGLYFGFDKLPGPAVSTPEKLGELLKDLPGVAASCKEKYEKAREQICPRDDGKACKRIAEVLLDGKEPVNPIYLNQTDKVKLLVYAGDFSDTQETKAFYEFLNKVDYEHFDVTLIGNGAKEEESSEKLDSLPKEIRVLYWKRSYPATDEEYVC
;
A
#
# COMPACT_ATOMS: atom_id res chain seq x y z
N PHE A 1 12.80 18.15 38.85
CA PHE A 1 11.50 17.65 38.37
C PHE A 1 10.53 18.82 38.44
N TYR A 2 10.17 19.39 37.28
CA TYR A 2 9.11 20.40 37.19
C TYR A 2 7.80 19.65 37.01
N MET A 3 6.96 19.63 38.03
CA MET A 3 5.56 19.20 37.88
C MET A 3 4.87 20.21 36.98
N LYS A 4 4.42 19.77 35.82
CA LYS A 4 3.43 20.54 35.02
C LYS A 4 2.15 20.57 35.81
N ASN A 5 1.50 21.75 35.87
CA ASN A 5 0.27 21.87 36.61
C ASN A 5 -0.87 21.14 35.88
N GLU A 6 -2.00 20.88 36.56
CA GLU A 6 -3.16 20.16 36.01
C GLU A 6 -3.68 20.77 34.69
N GLU A 7 -3.53 22.09 34.53
CA GLU A 7 -3.93 22.81 33.32
C GLU A 7 -3.12 22.41 32.11
N GLN A 8 -1.80 22.17 32.24
CA GLN A 8 -0.92 21.71 31.16
C GLN A 8 -1.19 20.25 30.79
N ILE A 9 -1.63 19.43 31.74
CA ILE A 9 -2.05 18.05 31.48
C ILE A 9 -3.32 18.02 30.65
N LEU A 10 -4.31 18.82 31.05
CA LEU A 10 -5.58 18.97 30.31
C LEU A 10 -5.34 19.47 28.88
N GLU A 11 -4.49 20.48 28.72
CA GLU A 11 -4.10 21.03 27.41
C GLU A 11 -3.42 19.97 26.52
N CYS A 12 -2.54 19.12 27.05
CA CYS A 12 -1.94 18.00 26.31
C CYS A 12 -2.98 16.94 25.95
N ARG A 13 -3.92 16.63 26.82
CA ARG A 13 -5.00 15.66 26.60
C ARG A 13 -5.95 16.13 25.52
N GLU A 14 -6.32 17.40 25.52
CA GLU A 14 -7.16 18.01 24.48
C GLU A 14 -6.45 18.05 23.12
N LYS A 15 -5.15 18.31 23.13
CA LYS A 15 -4.35 18.39 21.89
C LYS A 15 -4.05 17.03 21.25
N TYR A 16 -3.90 15.98 22.06
CA TYR A 16 -3.48 14.65 21.60
C TYR A 16 -4.29 13.49 22.20
N PRO A 17 -5.62 13.52 22.13
CA PRO A 17 -6.49 12.62 22.91
C PRO A 17 -6.26 11.14 22.59
N LEU A 18 -6.05 10.80 21.31
CA LEU A 18 -5.84 9.41 20.90
C LEU A 18 -4.49 8.87 21.34
N ARG A 19 -3.45 9.70 21.33
CA ARG A 19 -2.11 9.31 21.77
C ARG A 19 -2.08 8.99 23.26
N THR A 20 -2.72 9.81 24.07
CA THR A 20 -2.83 9.60 25.51
C THR A 20 -3.66 8.35 25.80
N SER A 21 -4.84 8.21 25.16
CA SER A 21 -5.66 7.00 25.32
C SER A 21 -4.93 5.72 24.94
N TYR A 22 -4.14 5.74 23.86
CA TYR A 22 -3.33 4.59 23.48
C TYR A 22 -2.32 4.21 24.57
N ALA A 23 -1.59 5.19 25.13
CA ALA A 23 -0.64 4.96 26.19
C ALA A 23 -1.30 4.40 27.48
N GLU A 24 -2.46 4.94 27.85
CA GLU A 24 -3.26 4.45 28.97
C GLU A 24 -3.64 2.97 28.76
N PHE A 25 -4.12 2.61 27.56
CA PHE A 25 -4.51 1.23 27.27
C PHE A 25 -3.31 0.26 27.25
N VAL A 26 -2.15 0.72 26.75
CA VAL A 26 -0.91 -0.07 26.83
C VAL A 26 -0.54 -0.39 28.27
N LYS A 27 -0.70 0.56 29.19
CA LYS A 27 -0.40 0.39 30.61
C LYS A 27 -1.44 -0.46 31.35
N GLU A 28 -2.71 -0.29 31.02
CA GLU A 28 -3.84 -0.86 31.77
C GLU A 28 -4.20 -2.29 31.32
N TYR A 29 -4.09 -2.60 30.02
CA TYR A 29 -4.60 -3.84 29.47
C TYR A 29 -3.51 -4.80 29.00
N GLN A 30 -3.78 -6.10 29.16
CA GLN A 30 -2.93 -7.15 28.61
C GLN A 30 -3.27 -7.42 27.14
N ILE A 31 -2.30 -8.02 26.42
CA ILE A 31 -2.52 -8.51 25.06
C ILE A 31 -3.49 -9.70 25.14
N ARG A 32 -4.43 -9.76 24.20
CA ARG A 32 -5.41 -10.82 24.08
C ARG A 32 -4.97 -11.80 23.01
N ASP A 33 -4.71 -13.02 23.40
CA ASP A 33 -4.42 -14.09 22.44
C ASP A 33 -5.62 -14.31 21.49
N ASN A 34 -5.41 -14.97 20.39
CA ASN A 34 -6.41 -15.27 19.36
C ASN A 34 -7.20 -14.05 18.84
N THR A 35 -6.57 -12.88 18.78
CA THR A 35 -7.18 -11.67 18.22
C THR A 35 -6.34 -11.13 17.09
N ILE A 36 -6.98 -10.83 15.96
CA ILE A 36 -6.35 -10.30 14.75
C ILE A 36 -7.03 -8.99 14.38
N LEU A 37 -6.26 -7.92 14.24
CA LEU A 37 -6.74 -6.64 13.73
C LEU A 37 -6.28 -6.48 12.28
N TYR A 38 -7.20 -6.11 11.42
CA TYR A 38 -6.96 -5.81 10.00
C TYR A 38 -7.20 -4.35 9.73
N GLU A 39 -6.24 -3.73 9.03
CA GLU A 39 -6.37 -2.35 8.56
C GLU A 39 -5.84 -2.25 7.14
N ALA A 40 -6.68 -1.80 6.21
CA ALA A 40 -6.28 -1.55 4.84
C ALA A 40 -6.41 -0.06 4.51
N PHE A 41 -5.31 0.56 4.02
CA PHE A 41 -5.24 1.96 3.62
C PHE A 41 -5.83 2.95 4.65
N GLY A 42 -5.51 2.74 5.94
CA GLY A 42 -6.02 3.59 7.02
C GLY A 42 -7.53 3.47 7.26
N GLY A 43 -8.10 2.29 7.02
CA GLY A 43 -9.52 2.01 7.25
C GLY A 43 -10.43 2.32 6.06
N CYS A 44 -9.90 2.52 4.85
CA CYS A 44 -10.71 2.78 3.65
C CYS A 44 -11.75 1.70 3.36
N GLY A 45 -11.47 0.43 3.71
CA GLY A 45 -12.40 -0.68 3.46
C GLY A 45 -11.79 -2.04 3.73
N MET A 46 -12.59 -3.07 3.54
CA MET A 46 -12.16 -4.47 3.57
C MET A 46 -11.67 -4.84 2.16
N ILE A 47 -10.40 -4.57 1.90
CA ILE A 47 -9.80 -4.70 0.56
C ILE A 47 -8.33 -5.13 0.65
N CYS A 48 -7.75 -5.52 -0.49
CA CYS A 48 -6.32 -5.78 -0.67
C CYS A 48 -5.83 -7.00 0.15
N ASN A 49 -4.52 -7.05 0.45
CA ASN A 49 -3.88 -8.17 1.14
C ASN A 49 -4.49 -8.52 2.51
N PRO A 50 -4.81 -7.53 3.39
CA PRO A 50 -5.46 -7.83 4.66
C PRO A 50 -6.82 -8.52 4.48
N TYR A 51 -7.59 -8.14 3.46
CA TYR A 51 -8.89 -8.74 3.18
C TYR A 51 -8.78 -10.17 2.65
N ALA A 52 -7.87 -10.43 1.74
CA ALA A 52 -7.64 -11.78 1.23
C ALA A 52 -7.21 -12.74 2.36
N LEU A 53 -6.31 -12.30 3.24
CA LEU A 53 -5.89 -13.08 4.39
C LEU A 53 -7.06 -13.33 5.38
N PHE A 54 -7.87 -12.29 5.64
CA PHE A 54 -9.07 -12.42 6.47
C PHE A 54 -10.04 -13.48 5.93
N LEU A 55 -10.35 -13.43 4.62
CA LEU A 55 -11.26 -14.40 3.99
C LEU A 55 -10.72 -15.82 4.14
N TYR A 56 -9.44 -16.01 3.85
CA TYR A 56 -8.79 -17.31 4.00
C TYR A 56 -8.93 -17.85 5.42
N LEU A 57 -8.67 -17.01 6.43
CA LEU A 57 -8.74 -17.42 7.83
C LEU A 57 -10.18 -17.68 8.30
N LEU A 58 -11.14 -16.88 7.82
CA LEU A 58 -12.56 -17.01 8.17
C LEU A 58 -13.17 -18.33 7.67
N GLU A 59 -12.70 -18.84 6.53
CA GLU A 59 -13.20 -20.07 5.91
C GLU A 59 -12.61 -21.35 6.50
N LYS A 60 -11.49 -21.28 7.23
CA LYS A 60 -10.78 -22.46 7.73
C LYS A 60 -11.20 -22.82 9.16
N GLU A 61 -11.60 -24.08 9.35
CA GLU A 61 -12.02 -24.60 10.67
C GLU A 61 -10.93 -24.42 11.74
N GLU A 62 -9.65 -24.58 11.35
CA GLU A 62 -8.50 -24.46 12.26
C GLU A 62 -8.30 -23.07 12.85
N TYR A 63 -8.90 -22.01 12.24
CA TYR A 63 -8.75 -20.61 12.69
C TYR A 63 -10.07 -20.01 13.24
N GLN A 64 -11.10 -20.79 13.45
CA GLN A 64 -12.41 -20.29 13.91
C GLN A 64 -12.40 -19.71 15.34
N ASP A 65 -11.42 -20.09 16.15
CA ASP A 65 -11.25 -19.56 17.51
C ASP A 65 -10.67 -18.13 17.55
N TYR A 66 -10.26 -17.61 16.39
CA TYR A 66 -9.74 -16.25 16.30
C TYR A 66 -10.86 -15.22 16.18
N THR A 67 -10.71 -14.13 16.92
CA THR A 67 -11.56 -12.94 16.76
C THR A 67 -10.94 -11.99 15.73
N HIS A 68 -11.71 -11.68 14.71
CA HIS A 68 -11.32 -10.79 13.62
C HIS A 68 -11.85 -9.38 13.87
N ILE A 69 -10.99 -8.37 13.84
CA ILE A 69 -11.32 -6.98 14.12
C ILE A 69 -10.94 -6.13 12.91
N TRP A 70 -11.94 -5.60 12.21
CA TRP A 70 -11.74 -4.73 11.06
C TRP A 70 -11.81 -3.27 11.44
N VAL A 71 -10.80 -2.51 11.02
CA VAL A 71 -10.74 -1.06 11.17
C VAL A 71 -11.33 -0.39 9.93
N LEU A 72 -12.35 0.45 10.11
CA LEU A 72 -13.01 1.18 9.03
C LEU A 72 -13.12 2.66 9.37
N GLU A 73 -12.85 3.54 8.41
CA GLU A 73 -12.97 4.99 8.56
C GLU A 73 -14.42 5.44 8.44
N ASP A 74 -15.14 4.90 7.46
CA ASP A 74 -16.55 5.21 7.21
C ASP A 74 -17.40 3.93 7.17
N PHE A 75 -18.34 3.81 8.11
CA PHE A 75 -19.22 2.65 8.22
C PHE A 75 -20.35 2.68 7.17
N GLU A 76 -20.77 3.85 6.72
CA GLU A 76 -21.80 3.98 5.70
C GLU A 76 -21.27 3.51 4.33
N ASP A 77 -20.06 3.93 3.97
CA ASP A 77 -19.41 3.50 2.73
C ASP A 77 -19.16 1.99 2.70
N ASN A 78 -18.92 1.40 3.86
CA ASN A 78 -18.64 -0.02 4.01
C ASN A 78 -19.85 -0.83 4.50
N ARG A 79 -21.06 -0.27 4.50
CA ARG A 79 -22.27 -0.90 5.05
C ARG A 79 -22.53 -2.31 4.51
N LYS A 80 -22.43 -2.51 3.21
CA LYS A 80 -22.65 -3.83 2.59
C LYS A 80 -21.67 -4.88 3.08
N GLN A 81 -20.40 -4.52 3.22
CA GLN A 81 -19.38 -5.43 3.75
C GLN A 81 -19.61 -5.72 5.24
N ILE A 82 -20.00 -4.70 6.02
CA ILE A 82 -20.38 -4.88 7.42
C ILE A 82 -21.55 -5.87 7.52
N GLU A 83 -22.65 -5.65 6.81
CA GLU A 83 -23.83 -6.53 6.79
C GLU A 83 -23.49 -7.97 6.37
N LYS A 84 -22.54 -8.14 5.43
CA LYS A 84 -22.06 -9.46 4.98
C LYS A 84 -21.35 -10.23 6.10
N TYR A 85 -20.58 -9.55 6.95
CA TYR A 85 -19.71 -10.20 7.94
C TYR A 85 -20.15 -10.06 9.41
N GLU A 86 -21.05 -9.15 9.76
CA GLU A 86 -21.56 -9.00 11.14
C GLU A 86 -22.33 -10.22 11.65
N GLN A 87 -22.78 -11.09 10.75
CA GLN A 87 -23.42 -12.37 11.10
C GLN A 87 -22.45 -13.38 11.74
N TYR A 88 -21.13 -13.20 11.55
CA TYR A 88 -20.12 -14.05 12.17
C TYR A 88 -19.82 -13.57 13.59
N PRO A 89 -20.04 -14.40 14.63
CA PRO A 89 -19.92 -13.96 16.03
C PRO A 89 -18.50 -13.57 16.44
N ASN A 90 -17.51 -14.00 15.67
CA ASN A 90 -16.10 -13.70 15.88
C ASN A 90 -15.58 -12.55 15.01
N VAL A 91 -16.44 -11.83 14.27
CA VAL A 91 -16.07 -10.65 13.47
C VAL A 91 -16.60 -9.38 14.13
N ARG A 92 -15.77 -8.35 14.24
CA ARG A 92 -16.13 -7.04 14.80
C ARG A 92 -15.54 -5.91 13.96
N PHE A 93 -16.17 -4.74 14.05
CA PHE A 93 -15.77 -3.54 13.34
C PHE A 93 -15.46 -2.42 14.33
N VAL A 94 -14.39 -1.66 14.04
CA VAL A 94 -13.92 -0.57 14.88
C VAL A 94 -13.67 0.66 13.99
N LYS A 95 -14.12 1.82 14.45
CA LYS A 95 -13.92 3.07 13.72
C LYS A 95 -12.47 3.53 13.81
N TYR A 96 -11.87 3.80 12.64
CA TYR A 96 -10.51 4.35 12.55
C TYR A 96 -10.37 5.64 13.36
N LYS A 97 -9.22 5.83 14.00
CA LYS A 97 -8.93 6.98 14.87
C LYS A 97 -9.97 7.23 15.98
N SER A 98 -10.67 6.19 16.44
CA SER A 98 -11.49 6.24 17.64
C SER A 98 -10.71 5.85 18.89
N LYS A 99 -11.29 6.08 20.07
CA LYS A 99 -10.74 5.61 21.35
C LYS A 99 -10.71 4.06 21.40
N GLU A 100 -11.75 3.42 20.84
CA GLU A 100 -11.81 1.96 20.73
C GLU A 100 -10.70 1.41 19.83
N TYR A 101 -10.44 2.06 18.69
CA TYR A 101 -9.30 1.71 17.84
C TYR A 101 -7.97 1.75 18.61
N CYS A 102 -7.75 2.78 19.43
CA CYS A 102 -6.54 2.84 20.29
C CYS A 102 -6.46 1.65 21.25
N LYS A 103 -7.60 1.22 21.82
CA LYS A 103 -7.67 0.05 22.68
C LYS A 103 -7.34 -1.24 21.93
N GLU A 104 -7.93 -1.42 20.73
CA GLU A 104 -7.63 -2.58 19.91
C GLU A 104 -6.15 -2.62 19.50
N LEU A 105 -5.58 -1.51 19.02
CA LEU A 105 -4.14 -1.44 18.71
C LEU A 105 -3.25 -1.82 19.89
N ALA A 106 -3.64 -1.45 21.11
CA ALA A 106 -2.88 -1.75 22.33
C ALA A 106 -3.02 -3.19 22.80
N THR A 107 -4.07 -3.92 22.42
CA THR A 107 -4.44 -5.18 23.08
C THR A 107 -4.54 -6.40 22.18
N VAL A 108 -4.61 -6.25 20.86
CA VAL A 108 -4.65 -7.39 19.93
C VAL A 108 -3.29 -8.06 19.82
N LYS A 109 -3.29 -9.37 19.58
CA LYS A 109 -2.06 -10.16 19.41
C LYS A 109 -1.46 -9.96 18.03
N TYR A 110 -2.27 -10.07 16.99
CA TYR A 110 -1.82 -10.02 15.59
C TYR A 110 -2.33 -8.75 14.91
N LEU A 111 -1.43 -8.03 14.28
CA LEU A 111 -1.70 -6.77 13.59
C LEU A 111 -1.37 -6.94 12.11
N VAL A 112 -2.38 -6.86 11.25
CA VAL A 112 -2.25 -6.99 9.80
C VAL A 112 -2.54 -5.65 9.15
N ASN A 113 -1.54 -5.06 8.50
CA ASN A 113 -1.63 -3.75 7.85
C ASN A 113 -1.02 -3.83 6.44
N ASN A 114 -1.39 -2.92 5.56
CA ASN A 114 -0.80 -2.81 4.23
C ASN A 114 -0.18 -1.44 3.91
N VAL A 115 -0.12 -0.55 4.89
CA VAL A 115 0.49 0.80 4.79
C VAL A 115 1.25 1.16 6.06
N SER A 116 0.64 1.90 6.98
CA SER A 116 1.26 2.27 8.26
C SER A 116 0.23 2.60 9.32
N PHE A 117 0.45 2.11 10.52
CA PHE A 117 -0.30 2.56 11.69
C PHE A 117 0.05 4.01 12.05
N PRO A 118 -0.82 4.69 12.82
CA PRO A 118 -0.58 6.06 13.27
C PRO A 118 0.77 6.24 13.98
N SER A 119 1.28 7.46 13.93
CA SER A 119 2.61 7.76 14.48
C SER A 119 2.76 7.54 15.98
N TYR A 120 1.66 7.44 16.73
CA TYR A 120 1.67 7.12 18.15
C TYR A 120 1.69 5.61 18.46
N PHE A 121 1.43 4.78 17.46
CA PHE A 121 1.49 3.34 17.65
C PHE A 121 2.93 2.88 17.88
N LEU A 122 3.13 2.06 18.90
CA LEU A 122 4.36 1.32 19.19
C LEU A 122 4.00 -0.15 19.41
N LYS A 123 4.58 -1.04 18.63
CA LYS A 123 4.39 -2.48 18.81
C LYS A 123 4.88 -2.90 20.20
N ARG A 124 4.02 -3.59 20.94
CA ARG A 124 4.36 -4.11 22.27
C ARG A 124 5.08 -5.45 22.16
N GLU A 125 5.91 -5.74 23.14
CA GLU A 125 6.42 -7.10 23.34
C GLU A 125 5.22 -8.08 23.46
N GLY A 126 5.27 -9.16 22.71
CA GLY A 126 4.17 -10.13 22.62
C GLY A 126 3.14 -9.87 21.53
N GLN A 127 3.12 -8.69 20.87
CA GLN A 127 2.38 -8.49 19.63
C GLN A 127 3.18 -8.96 18.42
N VAL A 128 2.48 -9.42 17.40
CA VAL A 128 3.04 -9.79 16.09
C VAL A 128 2.48 -8.85 15.03
N LEU A 129 3.35 -8.10 14.37
CA LEU A 129 3.00 -7.18 13.30
C LEU A 129 3.44 -7.74 11.96
N ILE A 130 2.49 -7.89 11.04
CA ILE A 130 2.76 -8.17 9.63
C ILE A 130 2.33 -6.98 8.76
N ASP A 131 3.28 -6.43 8.02
CA ASP A 131 3.00 -5.47 6.96
C ASP A 131 2.93 -6.23 5.63
N THR A 132 1.72 -6.32 5.08
CA THR A 132 1.48 -7.05 3.84
C THR A 132 1.80 -6.22 2.60
N TRP A 133 2.11 -4.94 2.79
CA TRP A 133 2.23 -3.95 1.73
C TRP A 133 1.03 -3.94 0.77
N HIS A 134 1.12 -3.22 -0.35
CA HIS A 134 -0.04 -3.01 -1.24
C HIS A 134 0.31 -3.00 -2.73
N GLY A 135 1.47 -3.51 -3.12
CA GLY A 135 1.82 -3.69 -4.52
C GLY A 135 3.30 -3.58 -4.83
N THR A 136 3.67 -4.15 -5.96
CA THR A 136 5.02 -4.10 -6.51
C THR A 136 5.32 -2.71 -7.09
N PRO A 137 6.50 -2.11 -6.86
CA PRO A 137 6.78 -0.74 -7.28
C PRO A 137 7.05 -0.62 -8.79
N LEU A 138 6.35 0.28 -9.44
CA LEU A 138 6.66 0.82 -10.76
C LEU A 138 7.28 2.21 -10.64
N LYS A 139 6.67 3.05 -9.81
CA LYS A 139 7.08 4.43 -9.51
C LYS A 139 8.09 4.45 -8.38
N ASN A 140 8.95 5.46 -8.35
CA ASN A 140 9.80 5.73 -7.22
C ASN A 140 8.96 5.83 -5.93
N MET A 141 9.49 5.25 -4.86
CA MET A 141 8.82 5.19 -3.57
C MET A 141 9.83 5.42 -2.44
N GLY A 142 9.33 5.55 -1.22
CA GLY A 142 10.18 5.71 -0.04
C GLY A 142 11.13 6.90 -0.18
N PHE A 143 12.39 6.66 0.07
CA PHE A 143 13.45 7.66 0.00
C PHE A 143 13.99 7.91 -1.43
N ASP A 144 13.52 7.17 -2.42
CA ASP A 144 13.84 7.45 -3.82
C ASP A 144 12.96 8.57 -4.42
N ILE A 145 11.90 9.00 -3.72
CA ILE A 145 11.09 10.14 -4.12
C ILE A 145 11.83 11.43 -3.76
N PRO A 146 12.14 12.32 -4.71
CA PRO A 146 12.79 13.58 -4.42
C PRO A 146 12.05 14.40 -3.35
N GLY A 147 12.76 14.91 -2.35
CA GLY A 147 12.18 15.69 -1.25
C GLY A 147 11.36 14.91 -0.22
N ALA A 148 11.20 13.60 -0.37
CA ALA A 148 10.31 12.81 0.49
C ALA A 148 10.94 12.31 1.80
N ASN A 149 12.20 12.60 2.06
CA ASN A 149 12.93 12.08 3.22
C ASN A 149 12.16 12.20 4.55
N ILE A 150 11.54 13.37 4.80
CA ILE A 150 10.80 13.63 6.05
C ILE A 150 9.44 12.90 6.07
N SER A 151 8.72 12.92 4.95
CA SER A 151 7.36 12.37 4.86
C SER A 151 7.32 10.85 5.00
N GLN A 152 8.39 10.15 4.62
CA GLN A 152 8.49 8.69 4.68
C GLN A 152 8.83 8.14 6.08
N GLY A 153 9.16 9.00 7.04
CA GLY A 153 9.61 8.57 8.37
C GLY A 153 8.63 7.66 9.13
N ASN A 154 7.30 7.89 9.01
CA ASN A 154 6.32 7.02 9.66
C ASN A 154 6.22 5.65 8.97
N THR A 155 6.26 5.62 7.66
CA THR A 155 6.24 4.36 6.89
C THR A 155 7.46 3.52 7.19
N ALA A 156 8.65 4.11 7.12
CA ALA A 156 9.90 3.42 7.47
C ALA A 156 9.88 2.86 8.90
N ARG A 157 9.35 3.63 9.88
CA ARG A 157 9.20 3.17 11.26
C ARG A 157 8.26 1.96 11.38
N ASN A 158 7.12 1.97 10.68
CA ASN A 158 6.19 0.84 10.68
C ASN A 158 6.84 -0.41 10.09
N LEU A 159 7.49 -0.28 8.94
CA LEU A 159 8.22 -1.39 8.30
C LEU A 159 9.30 -1.95 9.22
N LEU A 160 10.13 -1.09 9.83
CA LEU A 160 11.18 -1.53 10.77
C LEU A 160 10.64 -2.18 12.05
N SER A 161 9.39 -1.89 12.43
CA SER A 161 8.74 -2.46 13.62
C SER A 161 8.02 -3.78 13.32
N ALA A 162 7.84 -4.14 12.05
CA ALA A 162 7.15 -5.36 11.66
C ALA A 162 8.00 -6.60 11.94
N ASP A 163 7.37 -7.67 12.43
CA ASP A 163 8.02 -8.98 12.56
C ASP A 163 8.13 -9.63 11.18
N TYR A 164 7.12 -9.38 10.34
CA TYR A 164 7.05 -9.90 8.98
C TYR A 164 6.65 -8.79 7.99
N ILE A 165 7.29 -8.81 6.82
CA ILE A 165 6.91 -7.96 5.67
C ILE A 165 6.72 -8.87 4.46
N VAL A 166 5.59 -8.73 3.76
CA VAL A 166 5.28 -9.56 2.60
C VAL A 166 5.86 -8.98 1.31
N SER A 167 6.37 -9.85 0.46
CA SER A 167 6.91 -9.51 -0.85
C SER A 167 6.42 -10.47 -1.93
N SER A 168 6.15 -9.94 -3.14
CA SER A 168 5.82 -10.75 -4.32
C SER A 168 7.03 -11.48 -4.92
N GLY A 169 8.26 -11.14 -4.47
CA GLY A 169 9.49 -11.79 -4.95
C GLY A 169 10.72 -10.90 -4.89
N PRO A 170 11.85 -11.37 -5.46
CA PRO A 170 13.16 -10.71 -5.36
C PRO A 170 13.18 -9.27 -5.87
N TYR A 171 12.43 -8.96 -6.94
CA TYR A 171 12.34 -7.59 -7.46
C TYR A 171 11.75 -6.64 -6.43
N MET A 172 10.62 -7.01 -5.84
CA MET A 172 9.94 -6.23 -4.79
C MET A 172 10.84 -6.05 -3.57
N THR A 173 11.41 -7.15 -3.06
CA THR A 173 12.32 -7.13 -1.90
C THR A 173 13.49 -6.20 -2.12
N LYS A 174 14.14 -6.29 -3.30
CA LYS A 174 15.26 -5.43 -3.65
C LYS A 174 14.82 -3.97 -3.76
N THR A 175 13.86 -3.70 -4.64
CA THR A 175 13.50 -2.33 -5.04
C THR A 175 12.85 -1.56 -3.90
N ALA A 176 11.85 -2.14 -3.20
CA ALA A 176 11.15 -1.46 -2.13
C ALA A 176 11.95 -1.50 -0.81
N TYR A 177 12.26 -2.70 -0.31
CA TYR A 177 12.71 -2.81 1.07
C TYR A 177 14.22 -2.56 1.22
N LYS A 178 15.05 -3.16 0.35
CA LYS A 178 16.51 -2.95 0.43
C LYS A 178 16.90 -1.54 0.02
N ASP A 179 16.49 -1.12 -1.19
CA ASP A 179 16.98 0.09 -1.83
C ASP A 179 16.16 1.32 -1.40
N SER A 180 14.86 1.36 -1.70
CA SER A 180 14.01 2.54 -1.50
C SER A 180 13.79 2.90 -0.03
N TYR A 181 13.45 1.94 0.83
CA TYR A 181 13.32 2.14 2.27
C TYR A 181 14.62 1.92 3.06
N LYS A 182 15.71 1.56 2.36
CA LYS A 182 17.07 1.40 2.93
C LYS A 182 17.11 0.50 4.15
N MET A 183 16.33 -0.60 4.12
CA MET A 183 16.21 -1.50 5.26
C MET A 183 17.33 -2.55 5.35
N GLN A 184 18.16 -2.68 4.29
CA GLN A 184 19.32 -3.56 4.31
C GLN A 184 20.22 -3.23 5.51
N ASN A 185 20.64 -4.27 6.23
CA ASN A 185 21.48 -4.21 7.45
C ASN A 185 20.81 -3.59 8.69
N LEU A 186 19.53 -3.19 8.61
CA LEU A 186 18.81 -2.58 9.72
C LEU A 186 17.58 -3.38 10.16
N TYR A 187 16.82 -3.93 9.21
CA TYR A 187 15.56 -4.65 9.50
C TYR A 187 15.86 -6.01 10.14
N GLU A 188 15.33 -6.24 11.33
CA GLU A 188 15.55 -7.44 12.12
C GLU A 188 14.46 -8.52 11.96
N GLY A 189 13.31 -8.15 11.38
CA GLY A 189 12.25 -9.10 11.06
C GLY A 189 12.55 -9.93 9.80
N THR A 190 11.55 -10.64 9.32
CA THR A 190 11.66 -11.50 8.14
C THR A 190 10.83 -10.95 6.98
N VAL A 191 11.44 -10.80 5.80
CA VAL A 191 10.70 -10.57 4.56
C VAL A 191 10.23 -11.93 4.04
N LEU A 192 8.91 -12.07 3.89
CA LEU A 192 8.25 -13.25 3.36
C LEU A 192 8.08 -13.08 1.84
N GLU A 193 9.00 -13.64 1.05
CA GLU A 193 8.84 -13.70 -0.41
C GLU A 193 7.85 -14.81 -0.77
N GLU A 194 6.60 -14.68 -0.34
CA GLU A 194 5.57 -15.71 -0.45
C GLU A 194 4.48 -15.38 -1.47
N GLY A 195 4.61 -14.26 -2.20
CA GLY A 195 3.54 -13.71 -3.03
C GLY A 195 2.58 -12.83 -2.22
N PHE A 196 1.71 -12.12 -2.92
CA PHE A 196 0.70 -11.28 -2.27
C PHE A 196 -0.60 -12.04 -2.00
N PRO A 197 -1.15 -12.02 -0.76
CA PRO A 197 -2.42 -12.65 -0.41
C PRO A 197 -3.56 -12.34 -1.37
N ARG A 198 -3.71 -11.07 -1.77
CA ARG A 198 -4.77 -10.62 -2.67
C ARG A 198 -4.73 -11.28 -4.05
N ASN A 199 -3.53 -11.72 -4.48
CA ASN A 199 -3.35 -12.35 -5.78
C ASN A 199 -3.89 -13.78 -5.82
N ASP A 200 -4.09 -14.43 -4.68
CA ASP A 200 -4.70 -15.77 -4.63
C ASP A 200 -6.08 -15.79 -5.30
N LYS A 201 -6.83 -14.68 -5.17
CA LYS A 201 -8.14 -14.50 -5.82
C LYS A 201 -8.11 -14.57 -7.36
N LEU A 202 -6.97 -14.28 -7.97
CA LEU A 202 -6.83 -14.36 -9.43
C LEU A 202 -6.81 -15.81 -9.94
N PHE A 203 -6.58 -16.77 -9.05
CA PHE A 203 -6.51 -18.20 -9.36
C PHE A 203 -7.77 -18.97 -8.96
N ASP A 204 -8.55 -18.46 -7.99
CA ASP A 204 -9.66 -19.18 -7.36
C ASP A 204 -10.91 -18.33 -7.15
N SER A 205 -11.19 -17.36 -8.02
CA SER A 205 -12.44 -16.58 -7.96
C SER A 205 -13.54 -17.22 -8.80
N ASP A 206 -14.75 -17.28 -8.24
CA ASP A 206 -15.94 -17.61 -9.02
C ASP A 206 -16.42 -16.38 -9.80
N ARG A 207 -16.33 -16.46 -11.15
CA ARG A 207 -16.75 -15.38 -12.04
C ARG A 207 -18.22 -14.99 -11.81
N ALA A 208 -19.11 -15.95 -11.57
CA ALA A 208 -20.54 -15.66 -11.40
C ALA A 208 -20.80 -14.87 -10.11
N GLU A 209 -20.10 -15.20 -9.03
CA GLU A 209 -20.19 -14.49 -7.76
C GLU A 209 -19.70 -13.05 -7.90
N VAL A 210 -18.54 -12.82 -8.50
CA VAL A 210 -17.98 -11.47 -8.72
C VAL A 210 -18.88 -10.63 -9.63
N ILE A 211 -19.46 -11.22 -10.69
CA ILE A 211 -20.41 -10.53 -11.56
C ILE A 211 -21.68 -10.15 -10.82
N GLN A 212 -22.17 -11.02 -9.92
CA GLN A 212 -23.34 -10.70 -9.11
C GLN A 212 -23.02 -9.55 -8.13
N GLU A 213 -21.86 -9.54 -7.52
CA GLU A 213 -21.43 -8.47 -6.61
C GLU A 213 -21.31 -7.12 -7.35
N LEU A 214 -20.80 -7.10 -8.58
CA LEU A 214 -20.80 -5.91 -9.45
C LEU A 214 -22.22 -5.38 -9.68
N LYS A 215 -23.18 -6.27 -10.00
CA LYS A 215 -24.59 -5.91 -10.19
C LYS A 215 -25.21 -5.34 -8.91
N ASP A 216 -24.94 -5.96 -7.78
CA ASP A 216 -25.43 -5.52 -6.46
C ASP A 216 -24.86 -4.13 -6.10
N CYS A 217 -23.69 -3.79 -6.62
CA CYS A 217 -23.09 -2.46 -6.51
C CYS A 217 -23.63 -1.43 -7.52
N GLY A 218 -24.59 -1.82 -8.39
CA GLY A 218 -25.24 -0.94 -9.36
C GLY A 218 -24.50 -0.84 -10.70
N VAL A 219 -23.52 -1.73 -10.96
CA VAL A 219 -22.82 -1.79 -12.26
C VAL A 219 -23.66 -2.60 -13.24
N ASP A 220 -23.93 -2.07 -14.46
CA ASP A 220 -24.72 -2.77 -15.49
C ASP A 220 -23.84 -3.78 -16.26
N VAL A 221 -23.61 -4.94 -15.67
CA VAL A 221 -22.78 -6.02 -16.26
C VAL A 221 -23.61 -7.00 -17.06
N LYS A 222 -23.20 -7.27 -18.28
CA LYS A 222 -23.73 -8.35 -19.14
C LYS A 222 -22.83 -9.58 -18.99
N GLU A 223 -23.40 -10.71 -18.57
CA GLU A 223 -22.65 -11.93 -18.23
C GLU A 223 -21.96 -12.58 -19.43
N ASP A 224 -22.55 -12.43 -20.60
CA ASP A 224 -22.11 -12.99 -21.88
C ASP A 224 -21.01 -12.20 -22.58
N LYS A 225 -20.66 -10.99 -22.04
CA LYS A 225 -19.62 -10.14 -22.61
C LYS A 225 -18.31 -10.22 -21.85
N LYS A 226 -17.21 -10.08 -22.60
CA LYS A 226 -15.88 -9.89 -22.06
C LYS A 226 -15.71 -8.49 -21.45
N ILE A 227 -14.93 -8.38 -20.41
CA ILE A 227 -14.73 -7.13 -19.67
C ILE A 227 -13.40 -6.50 -20.05
N ILE A 228 -13.46 -5.26 -20.52
CA ILE A 228 -12.31 -4.34 -20.63
C ILE A 228 -12.36 -3.42 -19.43
N LEU A 229 -11.34 -3.47 -18.58
CA LEU A 229 -11.20 -2.60 -17.42
C LEU A 229 -10.24 -1.46 -17.72
N TYR A 230 -10.69 -0.22 -17.60
CA TYR A 230 -9.84 0.97 -17.58
C TYR A 230 -9.58 1.39 -16.14
N ALA A 231 -8.32 1.28 -15.71
CA ALA A 231 -7.91 1.57 -14.34
C ALA A 231 -6.75 2.60 -14.31
N PRO A 232 -7.05 3.91 -14.46
CA PRO A 232 -6.05 4.96 -14.44
C PRO A 232 -5.55 5.27 -13.04
N THR A 233 -4.29 5.71 -12.94
CA THR A 233 -3.73 6.36 -11.75
C THR A 233 -4.32 7.76 -11.60
N TRP A 234 -4.47 8.21 -10.34
CA TRP A 234 -4.79 9.61 -10.08
C TRP A 234 -3.65 10.56 -10.50
N ARG A 235 -4.03 11.78 -10.86
CA ARG A 235 -3.12 12.90 -11.19
C ARG A 235 -3.26 13.98 -10.13
N GLY A 236 -2.26 14.86 -10.00
CA GLY A 236 -2.23 16.00 -9.11
C GLY A 236 -1.15 15.92 -8.03
N GLU A 237 -0.83 17.07 -7.45
CA GLU A 237 0.20 17.22 -6.42
C GLU A 237 -0.34 16.95 -5.01
N GLN A 238 -1.64 17.15 -4.79
CA GLN A 238 -2.28 17.05 -3.48
C GLN A 238 -3.39 16.00 -3.48
N TYR A 239 -3.38 15.15 -2.47
CA TYR A 239 -4.43 14.13 -2.25
C TYR A 239 -5.83 14.74 -2.11
N SER A 240 -5.94 15.97 -1.56
CA SER A 240 -7.19 16.68 -1.37
C SER A 240 -7.75 17.31 -2.65
N ARG A 241 -6.97 17.38 -3.74
CA ARG A 241 -7.37 17.95 -5.01
C ARG A 241 -6.72 17.21 -6.17
N PRO A 242 -7.26 16.04 -6.56
CA PRO A 242 -6.78 15.32 -7.73
C PRO A 242 -7.08 16.10 -9.01
N ASP A 243 -6.15 16.04 -9.95
CA ASP A 243 -6.20 16.73 -11.26
C ASP A 243 -6.82 15.83 -12.34
N THR A 244 -7.82 15.05 -11.99
CA THR A 244 -8.47 14.15 -12.95
C THR A 244 -9.67 14.85 -13.58
N ASP A 245 -9.56 15.15 -14.89
CA ASP A 245 -10.70 15.63 -15.67
C ASP A 245 -11.57 14.44 -16.12
N LEU A 246 -12.76 14.35 -15.54
CA LEU A 246 -13.75 13.33 -15.91
C LEU A 246 -14.17 13.43 -17.39
N GLN A 247 -14.13 14.63 -17.97
CA GLN A 247 -14.46 14.82 -19.39
C GLN A 247 -13.47 14.06 -20.28
N ASP A 248 -12.20 14.01 -19.91
CA ASP A 248 -11.21 13.25 -20.66
C ASP A 248 -11.38 11.75 -20.47
N VAL A 249 -11.82 11.30 -19.29
CA VAL A 249 -12.22 9.90 -19.06
C VAL A 249 -13.42 9.54 -19.96
N TYR A 250 -14.44 10.39 -20.04
CA TYR A 250 -15.60 10.13 -20.92
C TYR A 250 -15.25 10.12 -22.41
N LYS A 251 -14.42 11.08 -22.87
CA LYS A 251 -13.92 11.09 -24.24
C LYS A 251 -13.20 9.79 -24.57
N LEU A 252 -12.37 9.31 -23.64
CA LEU A 252 -11.65 8.06 -23.81
C LEU A 252 -12.58 6.85 -23.87
N ILE A 253 -13.59 6.78 -22.98
CA ILE A 253 -14.62 5.72 -23.03
C ILE A 253 -15.30 5.70 -24.40
N ASN A 254 -15.70 6.85 -24.92
CA ASN A 254 -16.33 6.96 -26.24
C ASN A 254 -15.43 6.46 -27.37
N VAL A 255 -14.14 6.77 -27.33
CA VAL A 255 -13.16 6.28 -28.33
C VAL A 255 -13.02 4.75 -28.22
N MET A 256 -12.93 4.22 -27.00
CA MET A 256 -12.83 2.78 -26.77
C MET A 256 -14.09 2.04 -27.28
N GLU A 257 -15.30 2.52 -26.96
CA GLU A 257 -16.56 1.91 -27.41
C GLU A 257 -16.70 1.90 -28.94
N ASN A 258 -16.25 2.95 -29.62
CA ASN A 258 -16.24 3.02 -31.08
C ASN A 258 -15.15 2.14 -31.74
N SER A 259 -14.26 1.56 -30.93
CA SER A 259 -13.10 0.78 -31.41
C SER A 259 -13.22 -0.72 -31.15
N ILE A 260 -14.22 -1.15 -30.38
CA ILE A 260 -14.45 -2.56 -30.03
C ILE A 260 -15.73 -3.08 -30.64
N ASP A 261 -15.89 -4.41 -30.73
CA ASP A 261 -17.20 -5.03 -30.94
C ASP A 261 -18.00 -5.02 -29.63
N THR A 262 -18.97 -4.12 -29.54
CA THR A 262 -19.82 -3.98 -28.35
C THR A 262 -20.76 -5.15 -28.09
N ASN A 263 -20.90 -6.10 -29.06
CA ASN A 263 -21.60 -7.37 -28.83
C ASN A 263 -20.71 -8.35 -28.03
N GLU A 264 -19.39 -8.27 -28.19
CA GLU A 264 -18.42 -9.16 -27.54
C GLU A 264 -17.85 -8.57 -26.25
N TYR A 265 -17.64 -7.25 -26.21
CA TYR A 265 -16.97 -6.55 -25.11
C TYR A 265 -17.84 -5.50 -24.44
N GLN A 266 -17.57 -5.25 -23.16
CA GLN A 266 -18.11 -4.14 -22.37
C GLN A 266 -16.97 -3.47 -21.60
N ILE A 267 -17.08 -2.16 -21.36
CA ILE A 267 -16.02 -1.34 -20.74
C ILE A 267 -16.48 -0.89 -19.37
N PHE A 268 -15.62 -1.08 -18.36
CA PHE A 268 -15.77 -0.54 -17.02
C PHE A 268 -14.57 0.30 -16.63
N VAL A 269 -14.80 1.23 -15.71
CA VAL A 269 -13.79 2.14 -15.18
C VAL A 269 -13.68 1.94 -13.67
N LYS A 270 -12.47 1.70 -13.19
CA LYS A 270 -12.16 1.75 -11.76
C LYS A 270 -11.18 2.88 -11.49
N LEU A 271 -11.72 3.99 -11.00
CA LEU A 271 -10.91 5.14 -10.62
C LEU A 271 -10.12 4.83 -9.35
N HIS A 272 -8.98 5.50 -9.20
CA HIS A 272 -8.22 5.45 -7.95
C HIS A 272 -9.08 5.97 -6.79
N GLN A 273 -8.93 5.39 -5.60
CA GLN A 273 -9.72 5.74 -4.41
C GLN A 273 -9.77 7.25 -4.14
N ILE A 274 -8.64 7.94 -4.27
CA ILE A 274 -8.54 9.40 -4.07
C ILE A 274 -9.49 10.15 -5.02
N VAL A 275 -9.54 9.78 -6.29
CA VAL A 275 -10.43 10.42 -7.28
C VAL A 275 -11.89 10.10 -6.97
N TYR A 276 -12.18 8.87 -6.61
CA TYR A 276 -13.54 8.43 -6.27
C TYR A 276 -14.09 9.20 -5.04
N HIS A 277 -13.32 9.31 -3.96
CA HIS A 277 -13.71 10.08 -2.76
C HIS A 277 -13.88 11.57 -3.07
N TYR A 278 -12.95 12.17 -3.83
CA TYR A 278 -13.05 13.56 -4.25
C TYR A 278 -14.33 13.83 -5.07
N MET A 279 -14.67 12.94 -5.99
CA MET A 279 -15.91 13.03 -6.77
C MET A 279 -17.13 13.00 -5.85
N LYS A 280 -17.17 12.06 -4.91
CA LYS A 280 -18.26 11.91 -3.95
C LYS A 280 -18.43 13.14 -3.07
N GLU A 281 -17.35 13.66 -2.51
CA GLU A 281 -17.35 14.86 -1.65
C GLU A 281 -17.81 16.14 -2.40
N ASN A 282 -17.51 16.23 -3.69
CA ASN A 282 -17.86 17.37 -4.51
C ASN A 282 -19.18 17.19 -5.32
N ALA A 283 -19.94 16.15 -5.01
CA ALA A 283 -21.19 15.79 -5.72
C ALA A 283 -21.03 15.75 -7.26
N MET A 284 -19.86 15.28 -7.71
CA MET A 284 -19.56 15.09 -9.13
C MET A 284 -20.13 13.75 -9.57
N GLU A 285 -21.32 13.77 -10.17
CA GLU A 285 -21.95 12.54 -10.65
C GLU A 285 -21.45 12.17 -12.05
N PRO A 286 -21.20 10.86 -12.30
CA PRO A 286 -20.81 10.38 -13.63
C PRO A 286 -21.90 10.49 -14.71
N GLY A 287 -23.08 11.04 -14.39
CA GLY A 287 -24.20 11.16 -15.34
C GLY A 287 -24.64 9.79 -15.90
N ASP A 288 -24.97 9.73 -17.19
CA ASP A 288 -25.45 8.51 -17.85
C ASP A 288 -24.42 7.36 -17.88
N ALA A 289 -23.15 7.66 -17.61
CA ALA A 289 -22.08 6.67 -17.53
C ALA A 289 -21.89 6.06 -16.13
N GLN A 290 -22.71 6.43 -15.14
CA GLN A 290 -22.56 5.98 -13.75
C GLN A 290 -22.48 4.45 -13.61
N THR A 291 -23.25 3.71 -14.39
CA THR A 291 -23.28 2.24 -14.36
C THR A 291 -22.00 1.57 -14.88
N LYS A 292 -21.05 2.34 -15.42
CA LYS A 292 -19.74 1.86 -15.88
C LYS A 292 -18.65 2.03 -14.83
N PHE A 293 -18.89 2.83 -13.78
CA PHE A 293 -17.90 3.09 -12.74
C PHE A 293 -18.04 2.09 -11.60
N ILE A 294 -16.94 1.37 -11.35
CA ILE A 294 -16.89 0.40 -10.27
C ILE A 294 -16.56 1.13 -8.95
N PRO A 295 -17.33 0.91 -7.87
CA PRO A 295 -17.09 1.54 -6.58
C PRO A 295 -15.70 1.26 -6.03
N ALA A 296 -15.13 2.23 -5.30
CA ALA A 296 -13.81 2.10 -4.68
C ALA A 296 -13.76 1.03 -3.58
N THR A 297 -14.89 0.77 -2.93
CA THR A 297 -15.04 -0.22 -1.85
C THR A 297 -15.00 -1.67 -2.33
N MET A 298 -15.18 -1.92 -3.63
CA MET A 298 -15.06 -3.25 -4.19
C MET A 298 -13.58 -3.62 -4.38
N ASP A 299 -13.20 -4.84 -3.97
CA ASP A 299 -11.81 -5.28 -4.03
C ASP A 299 -11.29 -5.34 -5.47
N THR A 300 -10.10 -4.81 -5.68
CA THR A 300 -9.54 -4.69 -7.03
C THR A 300 -9.18 -6.04 -7.63
N ASN A 301 -8.66 -6.98 -6.83
CA ASN A 301 -8.23 -8.28 -7.35
C ASN A 301 -9.42 -9.18 -7.69
N GLU A 302 -10.57 -9.01 -7.02
CA GLU A 302 -11.84 -9.64 -7.45
C GLU A 302 -12.26 -9.15 -8.85
N ILE A 303 -12.17 -7.84 -9.10
CA ILE A 303 -12.48 -7.27 -10.40
C ILE A 303 -11.49 -7.74 -11.47
N LEU A 304 -10.19 -7.79 -11.15
CA LEU A 304 -9.17 -8.29 -12.06
C LEU A 304 -9.39 -9.74 -12.45
N SER A 305 -9.90 -10.58 -11.57
CA SER A 305 -10.16 -12.00 -11.86
C SER A 305 -11.15 -12.21 -13.00
N VAL A 306 -12.14 -11.31 -13.12
CA VAL A 306 -13.18 -11.35 -14.17
C VAL A 306 -12.87 -10.46 -15.38
N THR A 307 -11.81 -9.66 -15.32
CA THR A 307 -11.37 -8.79 -16.40
C THR A 307 -10.70 -9.61 -17.52
N ASP A 308 -10.95 -9.27 -18.76
CA ASP A 308 -10.38 -9.94 -19.95
C ASP A 308 -9.30 -9.10 -20.63
N VAL A 309 -9.38 -7.77 -20.52
CA VAL A 309 -8.37 -6.83 -21.00
C VAL A 309 -8.21 -5.72 -19.98
N LEU A 310 -6.98 -5.44 -19.56
CA LEU A 310 -6.65 -4.32 -18.68
C LEU A 310 -6.08 -3.16 -19.50
N ILE A 311 -6.64 -1.98 -19.33
CA ILE A 311 -6.06 -0.71 -19.79
C ILE A 311 -5.63 0.06 -18.54
N SER A 312 -4.35 0.31 -18.40
CA SER A 312 -3.78 1.03 -17.24
C SER A 312 -2.77 2.07 -17.68
N ASP A 313 -2.09 2.68 -16.75
CA ASP A 313 -1.05 3.67 -17.00
C ASP A 313 0.17 3.42 -16.09
N TYR A 314 0.42 4.30 -15.10
CA TYR A 314 1.50 4.20 -14.12
C TYR A 314 1.12 3.43 -12.85
N SER A 315 0.03 2.68 -12.87
CA SER A 315 -0.46 1.91 -11.75
C SER A 315 0.21 0.55 -11.66
N SER A 316 0.58 0.13 -10.45
CA SER A 316 1.12 -1.21 -10.20
C SER A 316 0.11 -2.35 -10.36
N ILE A 317 -1.16 -2.05 -10.60
CA ILE A 317 -2.25 -3.03 -10.79
C ILE A 317 -1.95 -4.04 -11.91
N PHE A 318 -1.20 -3.62 -12.94
CA PHE A 318 -0.85 -4.51 -14.04
C PHE A 318 0.05 -5.66 -13.64
N TYR A 319 0.87 -5.51 -12.58
CA TYR A 319 1.68 -6.61 -12.06
C TYR A 319 0.81 -7.75 -11.55
N ASP A 320 -0.25 -7.41 -10.79
CA ASP A 320 -1.20 -8.41 -10.33
C ASP A 320 -1.93 -9.03 -11.54
N PHE A 321 -2.39 -8.19 -12.48
CA PHE A 321 -3.11 -8.67 -13.66
C PHE A 321 -2.26 -9.57 -14.58
N MET A 322 -0.92 -9.42 -14.60
CA MET A 322 -0.04 -10.33 -15.34
C MET A 322 -0.20 -11.79 -14.94
N LEU A 323 -0.67 -12.08 -13.73
CA LEU A 323 -0.89 -13.45 -13.27
C LEU A 323 -2.02 -14.16 -14.03
N THR A 324 -2.96 -13.39 -14.60
CA THR A 324 -4.07 -13.93 -15.41
C THR A 324 -3.65 -14.39 -16.80
N GLY A 325 -2.48 -13.97 -17.30
CA GLY A 325 -2.04 -14.23 -18.68
C GLY A 325 -2.82 -13.46 -19.75
N LYS A 326 -3.70 -12.53 -19.37
CA LYS A 326 -4.59 -11.79 -20.27
C LYS A 326 -3.94 -10.48 -20.76
N THR A 327 -4.54 -9.85 -21.78
CA THR A 327 -3.97 -8.69 -22.49
C THR A 327 -3.93 -7.43 -21.63
N ILE A 328 -2.78 -6.74 -21.65
CA ILE A 328 -2.57 -5.46 -20.98
C ILE A 328 -2.22 -4.41 -22.03
N LEU A 329 -2.90 -3.26 -21.97
CA LEU A 329 -2.59 -2.06 -22.74
C LEU A 329 -2.25 -0.92 -21.80
N PHE A 330 -1.32 -0.04 -22.21
CA PHE A 330 -0.96 1.14 -21.42
C PHE A 330 -1.34 2.41 -22.16
N TYR A 331 -2.17 3.23 -21.52
CA TYR A 331 -2.53 4.56 -21.99
C TYR A 331 -1.84 5.62 -21.14
N VAL A 332 -0.82 6.25 -21.70
CA VAL A 332 0.14 7.14 -21.01
C VAL A 332 0.25 8.49 -21.74
N PRO A 333 -0.81 9.34 -21.71
CA PRO A 333 -0.87 10.58 -22.49
C PRO A 333 0.16 11.64 -22.04
N ASP A 334 0.64 11.55 -20.82
CA ASP A 334 1.52 12.49 -20.12
C ASP A 334 2.88 11.85 -19.77
N ALA A 335 3.33 10.86 -20.51
CA ALA A 335 4.50 10.02 -20.20
C ALA A 335 5.78 10.85 -19.91
N GLU A 336 6.09 11.85 -20.74
CA GLU A 336 7.29 12.70 -20.58
C GLU A 336 7.25 13.48 -19.26
N ASN A 337 6.12 14.12 -18.95
CA ASN A 337 5.97 14.91 -17.73
C ASN A 337 5.95 14.04 -16.47
N PHE A 338 5.37 12.83 -16.56
CA PHE A 338 5.23 11.95 -15.41
C PHE A 338 6.56 11.34 -14.95
N GLU A 339 7.44 11.00 -15.90
CA GLU A 339 8.78 10.47 -15.62
C GLU A 339 9.65 11.52 -14.92
N ASP A 340 9.59 12.79 -15.35
CA ASP A 340 10.32 13.90 -14.75
C ASP A 340 9.83 14.23 -13.31
N TYR A 341 8.53 14.13 -13.08
CA TYR A 341 7.93 14.52 -11.79
C TYR A 341 8.02 13.43 -10.70
N ARG A 342 7.73 12.18 -11.06
CA ARG A 342 7.60 11.10 -10.08
C ARG A 342 8.74 10.10 -10.11
N GLY A 343 9.35 9.90 -11.29
CA GLY A 343 10.34 8.87 -11.56
C GLY A 343 9.74 7.46 -11.65
N LEU A 344 10.39 6.63 -12.45
CA LEU A 344 10.03 5.24 -12.66
C LEU A 344 11.28 4.36 -12.45
N TYR A 345 11.11 3.17 -11.89
CA TYR A 345 12.22 2.22 -11.74
C TYR A 345 12.66 1.59 -13.08
N PHE A 346 11.80 1.65 -14.09
CA PHE A 346 12.15 1.28 -15.46
C PHE A 346 11.22 1.97 -16.47
N GLY A 347 11.72 2.17 -17.69
CA GLY A 347 11.00 2.85 -18.75
C GLY A 347 9.89 2.01 -19.39
N PHE A 348 9.07 2.67 -20.19
CA PHE A 348 7.91 2.07 -20.89
C PHE A 348 8.29 0.96 -21.86
N ASP A 349 9.55 0.93 -22.34
CA ASP A 349 10.09 -0.14 -23.18
C ASP A 349 10.08 -1.51 -22.51
N LYS A 350 10.05 -1.57 -21.18
CA LYS A 350 10.03 -2.80 -20.38
C LYS A 350 8.63 -3.25 -19.97
N LEU A 351 7.59 -2.47 -20.24
CA LEU A 351 6.21 -2.84 -19.88
C LEU A 351 5.76 -4.09 -20.64
N PRO A 352 4.93 -4.96 -20.03
CA PRO A 352 4.51 -6.25 -20.62
C PRO A 352 3.55 -6.12 -21.81
N GLY A 353 3.02 -4.92 -22.08
CA GLY A 353 2.12 -4.60 -23.17
C GLY A 353 2.53 -3.33 -23.90
N PRO A 354 1.85 -2.96 -25.00
CA PRO A 354 2.12 -1.76 -25.74
C PRO A 354 1.67 -0.51 -24.97
N ALA A 355 2.48 0.56 -25.02
CA ALA A 355 2.17 1.86 -24.45
C ALA A 355 1.87 2.87 -25.55
N VAL A 356 0.77 3.61 -25.42
CA VAL A 356 0.32 4.63 -26.38
C VAL A 356 -0.10 5.90 -25.66
N SER A 357 0.09 7.05 -26.30
CA SER A 357 -0.15 8.36 -25.70
C SER A 357 -1.41 9.06 -26.22
N THR A 358 -2.09 8.52 -27.27
CA THR A 358 -3.30 9.15 -27.81
C THR A 358 -4.47 8.18 -27.83
N PRO A 359 -5.73 8.69 -27.70
CA PRO A 359 -6.93 7.86 -27.76
C PRO A 359 -7.05 7.09 -29.06
N GLU A 360 -6.67 7.70 -30.20
CA GLU A 360 -6.75 7.08 -31.52
C GLU A 360 -5.86 5.82 -31.61
N LYS A 361 -4.60 5.94 -31.12
CA LYS A 361 -3.68 4.79 -31.08
C LYS A 361 -4.17 3.69 -30.15
N LEU A 362 -4.80 4.05 -29.01
CA LEU A 362 -5.45 3.06 -28.16
C LEU A 362 -6.57 2.36 -28.90
N GLY A 363 -7.41 3.12 -29.64
CA GLY A 363 -8.48 2.56 -30.47
C GLY A 363 -7.96 1.61 -31.54
N GLU A 364 -6.80 1.87 -32.14
CA GLU A 364 -6.15 0.96 -33.11
C GLU A 364 -5.75 -0.37 -32.45
N LEU A 365 -5.18 -0.34 -31.23
CA LEU A 365 -4.83 -1.56 -30.48
C LEU A 365 -6.06 -2.39 -30.11
N LEU A 366 -7.17 -1.74 -29.76
CA LEU A 366 -8.41 -2.41 -29.38
C LEU A 366 -9.08 -3.16 -30.53
N LYS A 367 -8.80 -2.80 -31.80
CA LYS A 367 -9.32 -3.47 -32.98
C LYS A 367 -8.69 -4.84 -33.24
N ASP A 368 -7.48 -5.09 -32.72
CA ASP A 368 -6.76 -6.36 -32.90
C ASP A 368 -6.11 -6.84 -31.59
N LEU A 369 -6.91 -7.07 -30.57
CA LEU A 369 -6.45 -7.59 -29.29
C LEU A 369 -5.69 -8.93 -29.39
N PRO A 370 -6.11 -9.90 -30.25
CA PRO A 370 -5.34 -11.12 -30.45
C PRO A 370 -3.94 -10.88 -31.02
N GLY A 371 -3.79 -10.00 -32.01
CA GLY A 371 -2.50 -9.63 -32.59
C GLY A 371 -1.60 -8.93 -31.59
N VAL A 372 -2.15 -8.03 -30.75
CA VAL A 372 -1.44 -7.40 -29.65
C VAL A 372 -0.93 -8.43 -28.65
N ALA A 373 -1.79 -9.35 -28.20
CA ALA A 373 -1.39 -10.40 -27.26
C ALA A 373 -0.24 -11.26 -27.80
N ALA A 374 -0.33 -11.67 -29.08
CA ALA A 374 0.71 -12.48 -29.74
C ALA A 374 2.03 -11.73 -29.85
N SER A 375 2.01 -10.45 -30.18
CA SER A 375 3.22 -9.61 -30.34
C SER A 375 3.96 -9.33 -29.03
N CYS A 376 3.26 -9.34 -27.91
CA CYS A 376 3.83 -9.05 -26.59
C CYS A 376 4.18 -10.30 -25.76
N LYS A 377 3.85 -11.50 -26.22
CA LYS A 377 3.88 -12.75 -25.44
C LYS A 377 5.21 -12.97 -24.72
N GLU A 378 6.34 -12.95 -25.44
CA GLU A 378 7.67 -13.23 -24.87
C GLU A 378 8.03 -12.20 -23.79
N LYS A 379 7.80 -10.91 -24.07
CA LYS A 379 8.06 -9.82 -23.14
C LYS A 379 7.18 -9.91 -21.88
N TYR A 380 5.93 -10.29 -22.06
CA TYR A 380 4.96 -10.50 -20.99
C TYR A 380 5.38 -11.65 -20.05
N GLU A 381 5.73 -12.80 -20.61
CA GLU A 381 6.16 -13.97 -19.84
C GLU A 381 7.43 -13.67 -19.05
N LYS A 382 8.41 -13.02 -19.68
CA LYS A 382 9.65 -12.60 -19.01
C LYS A 382 9.39 -11.63 -17.85
N ALA A 383 8.51 -10.64 -18.06
CA ALA A 383 8.14 -9.69 -17.01
C ALA A 383 7.46 -10.40 -15.82
N ARG A 384 6.52 -11.31 -16.08
CA ARG A 384 5.84 -12.09 -15.05
C ARG A 384 6.80 -12.93 -14.22
N GLU A 385 7.73 -13.64 -14.86
CA GLU A 385 8.72 -14.46 -14.16
C GLU A 385 9.67 -13.63 -13.30
N GLN A 386 10.00 -12.41 -13.72
CA GLN A 386 10.91 -11.54 -12.98
C GLN A 386 10.24 -10.82 -11.80
N ILE A 387 8.99 -10.44 -11.97
CA ILE A 387 8.29 -9.54 -11.04
C ILE A 387 7.41 -10.29 -10.03
N CYS A 388 6.70 -11.33 -10.48
CA CYS A 388 5.71 -12.06 -9.68
C CYS A 388 6.00 -13.56 -9.57
N PRO A 389 7.26 -13.99 -9.30
CA PRO A 389 7.63 -15.41 -9.36
C PRO A 389 7.05 -16.24 -8.20
N ARG A 390 6.48 -15.61 -7.18
CA ARG A 390 5.97 -16.27 -5.97
C ARG A 390 4.45 -16.30 -5.88
N ASP A 391 3.76 -15.60 -6.78
CA ASP A 391 2.29 -15.55 -6.82
C ASP A 391 1.75 -16.79 -7.54
N ASP A 392 1.30 -17.76 -6.78
CA ASP A 392 0.84 -19.08 -7.27
C ASP A 392 -0.56 -19.48 -6.74
N GLY A 393 -1.26 -18.54 -6.13
CA GLY A 393 -2.59 -18.77 -5.54
C GLY A 393 -2.58 -19.41 -4.14
N LYS A 394 -1.43 -19.38 -3.44
CA LYS A 394 -1.27 -19.99 -2.11
C LYS A 394 -0.57 -19.09 -1.09
N ALA A 395 -0.51 -17.81 -1.36
CA ALA A 395 0.16 -16.85 -0.47
C ALA A 395 -0.57 -16.75 0.88
N CYS A 396 -1.91 -16.68 0.88
CA CYS A 396 -2.71 -16.66 2.12
C CYS A 396 -2.38 -17.84 3.02
N LYS A 397 -2.33 -19.04 2.45
CA LYS A 397 -2.02 -20.27 3.20
C LYS A 397 -0.63 -20.18 3.84
N ARG A 398 0.40 -19.88 3.05
CA ARG A 398 1.78 -19.82 3.56
C ARG A 398 1.94 -18.78 4.66
N ILE A 399 1.34 -17.61 4.48
CA ILE A 399 1.39 -16.52 5.47
C ILE A 399 0.62 -16.89 6.73
N ALA A 400 -0.57 -17.50 6.63
CA ALA A 400 -1.34 -17.95 7.77
C ALA A 400 -0.56 -19.01 8.59
N GLU A 401 0.04 -19.98 7.92
CA GLU A 401 0.85 -21.03 8.55
C GLU A 401 2.07 -20.45 9.31
N VAL A 402 2.73 -19.43 8.76
CA VAL A 402 3.83 -18.73 9.45
C VAL A 402 3.31 -17.94 10.64
N LEU A 403 2.25 -17.17 10.44
CA LEU A 403 1.76 -16.20 11.41
C LEU A 403 1.09 -16.87 12.62
N LEU A 404 0.27 -17.91 12.38
CA LEU A 404 -0.60 -18.51 13.38
C LEU A 404 -0.17 -19.90 13.83
N ASP A 405 0.39 -20.71 12.92
CA ASP A 405 0.84 -22.07 13.25
C ASP A 405 2.32 -22.14 13.64
N GLY A 406 3.05 -21.02 13.52
CA GLY A 406 4.48 -20.96 13.84
C GLY A 406 5.37 -21.80 12.90
N LYS A 407 4.91 -22.05 11.68
CA LYS A 407 5.74 -22.77 10.67
C LYS A 407 6.83 -21.88 10.13
N GLU A 408 7.93 -22.46 9.72
CA GLU A 408 9.01 -21.76 9.03
C GLU A 408 8.53 -21.26 7.66
N PRO A 409 8.87 -20.01 7.26
CA PRO A 409 8.56 -19.50 5.93
C PRO A 409 9.24 -20.36 4.83
N VAL A 410 8.61 -20.44 3.67
CA VAL A 410 9.18 -21.17 2.52
C VAL A 410 10.31 -20.38 1.87
N ASN A 411 10.14 -19.05 1.74
CA ASN A 411 11.12 -18.17 1.12
C ASN A 411 11.45 -16.95 2.03
N PRO A 412 12.09 -17.18 3.20
CA PRO A 412 12.46 -16.09 4.10
C PRO A 412 13.67 -15.33 3.58
N ILE A 413 13.62 -13.99 3.65
CA ILE A 413 14.76 -13.13 3.39
C ILE A 413 15.08 -12.33 4.65
N TYR A 414 16.33 -12.42 5.10
CA TYR A 414 16.84 -11.68 6.25
C TYR A 414 17.71 -10.52 5.76
N LEU A 415 17.32 -9.30 6.10
CA LEU A 415 18.01 -8.10 5.65
C LEU A 415 19.13 -7.62 6.59
N ASN A 416 19.14 -8.09 7.83
CA ASN A 416 20.13 -7.67 8.84
C ASN A 416 21.39 -8.53 8.81
N GLN A 417 21.96 -8.75 7.61
CA GLN A 417 23.19 -9.52 7.43
C GLN A 417 24.23 -8.68 6.71
N THR A 418 25.29 -8.30 7.39
CA THR A 418 26.40 -7.54 6.81
C THR A 418 27.70 -7.76 7.58
N ASP A 419 28.81 -7.78 6.84
CA ASP A 419 30.17 -7.75 7.40
C ASP A 419 30.65 -6.29 7.61
N LYS A 420 29.88 -5.29 7.19
CA LYS A 420 30.21 -3.87 7.36
C LYS A 420 30.10 -3.44 8.83
N VAL A 421 30.95 -2.53 9.22
CA VAL A 421 30.86 -1.88 10.54
C VAL A 421 29.68 -0.92 10.55
N LYS A 422 28.69 -1.16 11.41
CA LYS A 422 27.52 -0.28 11.55
C LYS A 422 27.91 1.01 12.28
N LEU A 423 27.75 2.14 11.61
CA LEU A 423 28.05 3.46 12.14
C LEU A 423 26.76 4.26 12.33
N LEU A 424 26.42 4.53 13.58
CA LEU A 424 25.29 5.39 13.94
C LEU A 424 25.81 6.80 14.29
N VAL A 425 25.28 7.79 13.58
CA VAL A 425 25.73 9.17 13.73
C VAL A 425 24.54 10.08 14.03
N TYR A 426 24.66 10.88 15.11
CA TYR A 426 23.65 11.87 15.44
C TYR A 426 24.00 13.21 14.80
N ALA A 427 23.13 13.72 13.92
CA ALA A 427 23.33 14.90 13.09
C ALA A 427 22.57 16.15 13.59
N GLY A 428 21.94 16.09 14.75
CA GLY A 428 21.17 17.21 15.30
C GLY A 428 19.93 17.53 14.50
N ASP A 429 19.71 18.81 14.19
CA ASP A 429 18.54 19.32 13.45
C ASP A 429 18.84 19.62 11.97
N PHE A 430 19.98 19.24 11.48
CA PHE A 430 20.47 19.50 10.11
C PHE A 430 20.58 21.01 9.76
N SER A 431 20.68 21.89 10.76
CA SER A 431 20.83 23.32 10.54
C SER A 431 22.15 23.68 9.85
N ASP A 432 22.21 24.83 9.17
CA ASP A 432 23.41 25.29 8.46
C ASP A 432 24.47 25.90 9.39
N THR A 433 25.17 25.05 10.12
CA THR A 433 26.28 25.42 10.99
C THR A 433 27.62 24.98 10.38
N GLN A 434 28.74 25.49 10.96
CA GLN A 434 30.07 25.04 10.54
C GLN A 434 30.31 23.57 10.88
N GLU A 435 29.75 23.11 12.00
CA GLU A 435 29.79 21.71 12.42
C GLU A 435 29.06 20.81 11.42
N THR A 436 27.89 21.23 10.97
CA THR A 436 27.11 20.48 9.98
C THR A 436 27.86 20.42 8.63
N LYS A 437 28.50 21.50 8.19
CA LYS A 437 29.31 21.49 6.95
C LYS A 437 30.50 20.53 7.05
N ALA A 438 31.25 20.59 8.14
CA ALA A 438 32.35 19.65 8.38
C ALA A 438 31.90 18.20 8.45
N PHE A 439 30.69 17.98 8.99
CA PHE A 439 30.05 16.68 9.04
C PHE A 439 29.65 16.15 7.64
N TYR A 440 29.08 16.97 6.77
CA TYR A 440 28.80 16.58 5.39
C TYR A 440 30.09 16.27 4.61
N GLU A 441 31.18 17.04 4.84
CA GLU A 441 32.46 16.72 4.26
C GLU A 441 33.02 15.37 4.73
N PHE A 442 32.83 15.04 5.99
CA PHE A 442 33.19 13.74 6.54
C PHE A 442 32.39 12.62 5.88
N LEU A 443 31.07 12.76 5.76
CA LEU A 443 30.22 11.76 5.12
C LEU A 443 30.61 11.50 3.66
N ASN A 444 31.00 12.51 2.91
CA ASN A 444 31.48 12.33 1.54
C ASN A 444 32.83 11.61 1.41
N LYS A 445 33.53 11.37 2.53
CA LYS A 445 34.82 10.68 2.59
C LYS A 445 34.77 9.30 3.24
N VAL A 446 33.60 8.89 3.74
CA VAL A 446 33.42 7.57 4.37
C VAL A 446 33.58 6.46 3.33
N ASP A 447 34.27 5.41 3.70
CA ASP A 447 34.36 4.19 2.91
C ASP A 447 33.09 3.34 3.11
N TYR A 448 32.10 3.53 2.22
CA TYR A 448 30.83 2.80 2.26
C TYR A 448 30.93 1.32 1.91
N GLU A 449 32.07 0.85 1.41
CA GLU A 449 32.31 -0.58 1.28
C GLU A 449 32.57 -1.25 2.63
N HIS A 450 33.17 -0.48 3.56
CA HIS A 450 33.50 -0.96 4.90
C HIS A 450 32.46 -0.56 5.95
N PHE A 451 31.80 0.59 5.80
CA PHE A 451 30.86 1.13 6.78
C PHE A 451 29.41 1.14 6.25
N ASP A 452 28.46 0.73 7.10
CA ASP A 452 27.02 0.93 6.92
C ASP A 452 26.55 2.08 7.80
N VAL A 453 26.24 3.22 7.18
CA VAL A 453 26.02 4.49 7.89
C VAL A 453 24.54 4.79 8.06
N THR A 454 24.15 5.02 9.31
CA THR A 454 22.81 5.51 9.67
C THR A 454 22.93 6.86 10.35
N LEU A 455 22.28 7.88 9.79
CA LEU A 455 22.12 9.18 10.43
C LEU A 455 20.85 9.23 11.25
N ILE A 456 20.93 9.78 12.46
CA ILE A 456 19.76 10.12 13.25
C ILE A 456 19.74 11.64 13.45
N GLY A 457 18.60 12.26 13.16
CA GLY A 457 18.36 13.68 13.37
C GLY A 457 16.99 13.99 13.95
N ASN A 458 16.82 15.22 14.44
CA ASN A 458 15.57 15.71 15.06
C ASN A 458 14.45 16.01 14.04
N GLY A 459 14.65 15.73 12.77
CA GLY A 459 13.80 16.15 11.66
C GLY A 459 14.19 17.55 11.16
N ALA A 460 14.18 17.71 9.84
CA ALA A 460 14.40 19.00 9.22
C ALA A 460 13.17 19.90 9.48
N LYS A 461 13.41 21.13 9.89
CA LYS A 461 12.36 22.13 10.14
C LYS A 461 12.08 22.99 8.90
N GLU A 462 12.95 22.96 7.91
CA GLU A 462 12.95 23.87 6.77
C GLU A 462 13.18 23.10 5.46
N GLU A 463 12.66 23.65 4.35
CA GLU A 463 12.79 23.15 3.01
C GLU A 463 14.28 23.02 2.57
N GLU A 464 15.11 23.97 2.98
CA GLU A 464 16.56 24.00 2.76
C GLU A 464 17.30 22.80 3.39
N SER A 465 16.80 22.27 4.51
CA SER A 465 17.35 21.07 5.13
C SER A 465 16.99 19.80 4.38
N SER A 466 15.87 19.77 3.66
CA SER A 466 15.48 18.65 2.81
C SER A 466 16.40 18.52 1.59
N GLU A 467 16.71 19.62 0.90
CA GLU A 467 17.65 19.62 -0.23
C GLU A 467 19.04 19.12 0.16
N LYS A 468 19.53 19.50 1.34
CA LYS A 468 20.81 19.01 1.85
C LYS A 468 20.81 17.51 2.15
N LEU A 469 19.71 16.99 2.67
CA LEU A 469 19.56 15.55 2.91
C LEU A 469 19.50 14.76 1.59
N ASP A 470 18.87 15.33 0.57
CA ASP A 470 18.81 14.74 -0.77
C ASP A 470 20.18 14.74 -1.47
N SER A 471 21.08 15.65 -1.08
CA SER A 471 22.46 15.71 -1.59
C SER A 471 23.43 14.71 -0.95
N LEU A 472 23.02 14.00 0.10
CA LEU A 472 23.85 12.99 0.75
C LEU A 472 24.12 11.80 -0.16
N PRO A 473 25.26 11.09 0.04
CA PRO A 473 25.50 9.81 -0.62
C PRO A 473 24.33 8.85 -0.46
N LYS A 474 23.94 8.17 -1.54
CA LYS A 474 22.78 7.26 -1.56
C LYS A 474 22.89 6.09 -0.59
N GLU A 475 24.10 5.74 -0.21
CA GLU A 475 24.44 4.70 0.77
C GLU A 475 23.98 5.06 2.18
N ILE A 476 23.84 6.35 2.47
CA ILE A 476 23.44 6.82 3.80
C ILE A 476 21.95 6.59 4.01
N ARG A 477 21.63 6.05 5.17
CA ARG A 477 20.28 5.93 5.69
C ARG A 477 19.99 7.07 6.65
N VAL A 478 18.87 7.76 6.51
CA VAL A 478 18.46 8.83 7.43
C VAL A 478 17.24 8.39 8.22
N LEU A 479 17.35 8.40 9.53
CA LEU A 479 16.24 8.15 10.46
C LEU A 479 15.97 9.43 11.26
N TYR A 480 14.70 9.72 11.47
CA TYR A 480 14.30 10.89 12.23
C TYR A 480 13.89 10.51 13.64
N TRP A 481 14.47 11.18 14.62
CA TRP A 481 14.02 11.10 15.99
C TRP A 481 12.70 11.84 16.13
N LYS A 482 11.61 11.10 16.29
CA LYS A 482 10.30 11.69 16.51
C LYS A 482 10.07 11.88 18.00
N ARG A 483 9.96 13.14 18.45
CA ARG A 483 9.74 13.49 19.87
C ARG A 483 8.33 13.18 20.39
N SER A 484 7.47 12.54 19.61
CA SER A 484 6.07 12.27 19.97
C SER A 484 5.87 10.81 20.36
N TYR A 485 6.40 10.42 21.51
CA TYR A 485 6.07 9.12 22.09
C TYR A 485 4.65 9.14 22.68
N PRO A 486 3.91 8.02 22.64
CA PRO A 486 2.72 7.89 23.45
C PRO A 486 3.11 7.95 24.90
N ALA A 487 2.47 8.80 25.67
CA ALA A 487 2.71 8.95 27.09
C ALA A 487 1.38 9.14 27.80
N THR A 488 1.26 8.57 29.00
CA THR A 488 0.12 8.80 29.89
C THR A 488 0.17 10.22 30.48
N ASP A 489 -0.93 10.69 31.05
CA ASP A 489 -0.96 11.98 31.72
C ASP A 489 0.12 12.09 32.80
N GLU A 490 0.33 11.02 33.57
CA GLU A 490 1.37 10.97 34.60
C GLU A 490 2.77 11.12 34.04
N GLU A 491 3.05 10.48 32.88
CA GLU A 491 4.36 10.55 32.20
C GLU A 491 4.61 11.91 31.55
N TYR A 492 3.55 12.65 31.17
CA TYR A 492 3.67 14.04 30.71
C TYR A 492 4.01 15.01 31.84
N VAL A 493 3.71 14.65 33.07
CA VAL A 493 3.96 15.49 34.26
C VAL A 493 5.37 15.35 34.75
N CYS A 494 6.02 14.22 34.48
CA CYS A 494 7.42 13.93 34.83
C CYS A 494 8.39 14.43 33.76
#